data_d3d6c3aa2bc525d457c5c111bc5608b5
#
_entry.id   d3d6c3aa2bc525d457c5c111bc5608b5
#
_cell.length_a   1.000
_cell.length_b   1.000
_cell.length_c   1.000
_cell.angle_alpha   90.00
_cell.angle_beta   90.00
_cell.angle_gamma   90.00
#
_symmetry.space_group_name_H-M   'P 1'
#
loop_
_entity.id
_entity.type
_entity.pdbx_description
1 polymer ?
#
loop_
_entity_poly.entity_id
_entity_poly.type
_entity_poly.pdbx_seq_one_letter_code
_entity_poly.pdbx_strand_id
1 'polypeptide(L)'
;TVTKYSTLGMINQLQNSLTVTENGKDAGVLSLTYTGEDREQIRDILNSIARNYQEQNIERKSAEASKSLAFLAQQLPEVRSRLDVAENKLNAFRQDKDSVDLPLEAKAVLDSMVNIDAQLNELTFKEAEISKLYTKVHPAYRTLLEKRQALEDEKAKLNGRVTAMPKTQQEIVRLTRDVESGQQVYMPLPHKEQEQKITEASTVGDVR
;
A
#
# COMPACT_ATOMS: atom_id res chain seq x y z
N THR A 1 52.88 20.67 -6.90
CA THR A 1 52.27 20.95 -5.58
C THR A 1 50.89 20.30 -5.57
N VAL A 2 50.68 19.27 -4.76
CA VAL A 2 49.35 18.60 -4.62
C VAL A 2 48.60 19.36 -3.53
N THR A 3 47.54 20.06 -3.89
CA THR A 3 46.66 20.76 -2.94
C THR A 3 45.52 19.83 -2.55
N LYS A 4 45.46 19.42 -1.29
CA LYS A 4 44.37 18.60 -0.74
C LYS A 4 43.27 19.54 -0.24
N TYR A 5 42.15 19.57 -0.94
CA TYR A 5 40.95 20.29 -0.49
C TYR A 5 40.24 19.51 0.62
N SER A 6 39.58 20.20 1.56
CA SER A 6 38.73 19.53 2.55
C SER A 6 37.50 18.94 1.87
N THR A 7 37.08 17.73 2.29
CA THR A 7 35.87 17.06 1.76
C THR A 7 34.66 17.96 1.85
N LEU A 8 34.49 18.68 2.96
CA LEU A 8 33.38 19.61 3.17
C LEU A 8 33.40 20.79 2.19
N GLY A 9 34.61 21.34 1.91
CA GLY A 9 34.77 22.41 0.93
C GLY A 9 34.41 21.98 -0.49
N MET A 10 34.79 20.76 -0.87
CA MET A 10 34.45 20.17 -2.16
C MET A 10 32.93 19.89 -2.28
N ILE A 11 32.29 19.40 -1.24
CA ILE A 11 30.83 19.17 -1.21
C ILE A 11 30.08 20.49 -1.39
N ASN A 12 30.46 21.55 -0.66
CA ASN A 12 29.83 22.86 -0.78
C ASN A 12 30.03 23.47 -2.19
N GLN A 13 31.21 23.32 -2.77
CA GLN A 13 31.47 23.79 -4.12
C GLN A 13 30.64 23.05 -5.15
N LEU A 14 30.50 21.73 -5.00
CA LEU A 14 29.70 20.88 -5.87
C LEU A 14 28.21 21.22 -5.77
N GLN A 15 27.69 21.44 -4.56
CA GLN A 15 26.31 21.87 -4.34
C GLN A 15 25.99 23.23 -4.97
N ASN A 16 26.92 24.17 -4.92
CA ASN A 16 26.73 25.50 -5.51
C ASN A 16 26.79 25.50 -7.04
N SER A 17 27.49 24.55 -7.64
CA SER A 17 27.70 24.46 -9.10
C SER A 17 26.74 23.45 -9.77
N LEU A 18 26.00 22.66 -9.00
CA LEU A 18 25.06 21.69 -9.49
C LEU A 18 23.62 22.25 -9.45
N THR A 19 22.97 22.24 -10.58
CA THR A 19 21.55 22.59 -10.69
C THR A 19 20.75 21.33 -11.05
N VAL A 20 19.70 21.06 -10.28
CA VAL A 20 18.77 19.94 -10.50
C VAL A 20 17.41 20.52 -10.83
N THR A 21 16.87 20.21 -11.99
CA THR A 21 15.54 20.66 -12.42
C THR A 21 14.70 19.46 -12.85
N GLU A 22 13.42 19.50 -12.54
CA GLU A 22 12.47 18.49 -13.00
C GLU A 22 11.94 18.89 -14.39
N ASN A 23 12.09 18.01 -15.38
CA ASN A 23 11.60 18.21 -16.74
C ASN A 23 10.17 17.68 -16.86
N GLY A 24 9.20 18.59 -16.71
CA GLY A 24 7.77 18.29 -16.82
C GLY A 24 7.14 17.98 -15.46
N LYS A 25 5.89 18.41 -15.31
CA LYS A 25 5.13 18.20 -14.08
C LYS A 25 4.81 16.70 -13.97
N ASP A 26 5.30 16.03 -12.92
CA ASP A 26 5.12 14.59 -12.65
C ASP A 26 5.73 13.63 -13.71
N ALA A 27 6.68 14.11 -14.53
CA ALA A 27 7.33 13.28 -15.56
C ALA A 27 8.41 12.35 -15.00
N GLY A 28 8.86 12.55 -13.75
CA GLY A 28 9.91 11.74 -13.12
C GLY A 28 11.29 11.87 -13.79
N VAL A 29 11.47 12.84 -14.69
CA VAL A 29 12.73 13.10 -15.40
C VAL A 29 13.45 14.26 -14.73
N LEU A 30 14.63 13.98 -14.16
CA LEU A 30 15.51 14.98 -13.56
C LEU A 30 16.60 15.39 -14.55
N SER A 31 16.76 16.69 -14.74
CA SER A 31 17.86 17.28 -15.52
C SER A 31 18.94 17.77 -14.56
N LEU A 32 20.16 17.25 -14.74
CA LEU A 32 21.34 17.62 -13.97
C LEU A 32 22.22 18.53 -14.82
N THR A 33 22.51 19.72 -14.32
CA THR A 33 23.39 20.67 -14.95
C THR A 33 24.53 21.03 -14.00
N TYR A 34 25.76 20.90 -14.45
CA TYR A 34 26.95 21.27 -13.70
C TYR A 34 27.82 22.20 -14.54
N THR A 35 28.32 23.30 -13.94
CA THR A 35 29.17 24.29 -14.59
C THR A 35 30.57 24.27 -13.99
N GLY A 36 31.58 24.18 -14.81
CA GLY A 36 33.00 24.16 -14.40
C GLY A 36 33.95 24.47 -15.58
N GLU A 37 35.23 24.49 -15.31
CA GLU A 37 36.27 24.85 -16.30
C GLU A 37 36.77 23.65 -17.12
N ASP A 38 36.75 22.43 -16.53
CA ASP A 38 37.22 21.19 -17.15
C ASP A 38 36.06 20.29 -17.60
N ARG A 39 35.99 20.09 -18.92
CA ARG A 39 34.94 19.29 -19.55
C ARG A 39 34.98 17.81 -19.15
N GLU A 40 36.14 17.22 -18.97
CA GLU A 40 36.27 15.83 -18.56
C GLU A 40 35.84 15.63 -17.11
N GLN A 41 36.26 16.54 -16.24
CA GLN A 41 35.88 16.57 -14.85
C GLN A 41 34.35 16.74 -14.68
N ILE A 42 33.72 17.64 -15.45
CA ILE A 42 32.27 17.86 -15.45
C ILE A 42 31.54 16.57 -15.81
N ARG A 43 31.97 15.91 -16.89
CA ARG A 43 31.39 14.63 -17.33
C ARG A 43 31.46 13.54 -16.25
N ASP A 44 32.65 13.41 -15.64
CA ASP A 44 32.89 12.38 -14.63
C ASP A 44 32.11 12.65 -13.35
N ILE A 45 31.94 13.89 -12.93
CA ILE A 45 31.11 14.32 -11.81
C ILE A 45 29.65 13.98 -12.10
N LEU A 46 29.10 14.40 -13.24
CA LEU A 46 27.70 14.14 -13.60
C LEU A 46 27.39 12.65 -13.71
N ASN A 47 28.29 11.87 -14.33
CA ASN A 47 28.15 10.43 -14.41
C ASN A 47 28.20 9.75 -13.04
N SER A 48 29.08 10.21 -12.14
CA SER A 48 29.17 9.69 -10.77
C SER A 48 27.91 10.01 -9.98
N ILE A 49 27.37 11.24 -10.09
CA ILE A 49 26.12 11.63 -9.43
C ILE A 49 24.95 10.80 -9.96
N ALA A 50 24.84 10.66 -11.29
CA ALA A 50 23.76 9.87 -11.91
C ALA A 50 23.82 8.40 -11.48
N ARG A 51 25.02 7.80 -11.47
CA ARG A 51 25.24 6.42 -11.02
C ARG A 51 24.88 6.25 -9.56
N ASN A 52 25.40 7.08 -8.66
CA ASN A 52 25.08 7.00 -7.23
C ASN A 52 23.57 7.20 -6.96
N TYR A 53 22.92 8.11 -7.67
CA TYR A 53 21.47 8.30 -7.57
C TYR A 53 20.71 7.05 -8.01
N GLN A 54 21.12 6.44 -9.11
CA GLN A 54 20.53 5.20 -9.61
C GLN A 54 20.71 4.05 -8.61
N GLU A 55 21.91 3.86 -8.07
CA GLU A 55 22.22 2.85 -7.06
C GLU A 55 21.36 3.05 -5.79
N GLN A 56 21.32 4.27 -5.25
CA GLN A 56 20.49 4.60 -4.08
C GLN A 56 19.00 4.39 -4.35
N ASN A 57 18.51 4.71 -5.54
CA ASN A 57 17.10 4.50 -5.91
C ASN A 57 16.76 3.01 -6.00
N ILE A 58 17.67 2.21 -6.57
CA ILE A 58 17.57 0.75 -6.62
C ILE A 58 17.56 0.16 -5.21
N GLU A 59 18.51 0.54 -4.36
CA GLU A 59 18.57 0.07 -2.97
C GLU A 59 17.30 0.42 -2.19
N ARG A 60 16.80 1.65 -2.35
CA ARG A 60 15.57 2.08 -1.69
C ARG A 60 14.37 1.26 -2.16
N LYS A 61 14.18 1.07 -3.48
CA LYS A 61 13.08 0.28 -4.03
C LYS A 61 13.17 -1.19 -3.60
N SER A 62 14.38 -1.76 -3.59
CA SER A 62 14.61 -3.12 -3.11
C SER A 62 14.27 -3.25 -1.62
N ALA A 63 14.69 -2.31 -0.78
CA ALA A 63 14.37 -2.30 0.64
C ALA A 63 12.87 -2.13 0.91
N GLU A 64 12.17 -1.31 0.11
CA GLU A 64 10.72 -1.15 0.17
C GLU A 64 10.00 -2.44 -0.22
N ALA A 65 10.43 -3.10 -1.31
CA ALA A 65 9.88 -4.38 -1.76
C ALA A 65 10.10 -5.49 -0.72
N SER A 66 11.30 -5.62 -0.16
CA SER A 66 11.61 -6.59 0.89
C SER A 66 10.76 -6.39 2.14
N LYS A 67 10.54 -5.13 2.58
CA LYS A 67 9.65 -4.83 3.71
C LYS A 67 8.19 -5.19 3.41
N SER A 68 7.74 -4.90 2.19
CA SER A 68 6.39 -5.27 1.75
C SER A 68 6.21 -6.78 1.72
N LEU A 69 7.20 -7.53 1.20
CA LEU A 69 7.19 -8.99 1.20
C LEU A 69 7.17 -9.59 2.61
N ALA A 70 7.97 -9.07 3.52
CA ALA A 70 7.97 -9.52 4.92
C ALA A 70 6.60 -9.30 5.58
N PHE A 71 5.96 -8.16 5.34
CA PHE A 71 4.61 -7.87 5.81
C PHE A 71 3.58 -8.84 5.22
N LEU A 72 3.61 -9.05 3.89
CA LEU A 72 2.70 -9.97 3.21
C LEU A 72 2.88 -11.41 3.67
N ALA A 73 4.12 -11.86 3.88
CA ALA A 73 4.42 -13.20 4.39
C ALA A 73 3.85 -13.43 5.79
N GLN A 74 3.76 -12.38 6.60
CA GLN A 74 3.12 -12.46 7.93
C GLN A 74 1.59 -12.40 7.83
N GLN A 75 1.03 -11.56 6.97
CA GLN A 75 -0.41 -11.33 6.88
C GLN A 75 -1.16 -12.43 6.13
N LEU A 76 -0.57 -12.99 5.07
CA LEU A 76 -1.21 -14.01 4.22
C LEU A 76 -1.74 -15.22 5.01
N PRO A 77 -0.94 -15.89 5.87
CA PRO A 77 -1.43 -17.03 6.62
C PRO A 77 -2.50 -16.65 7.64
N GLU A 78 -2.42 -15.44 8.23
CA GLU A 78 -3.41 -14.95 9.20
C GLU A 78 -4.76 -14.69 8.53
N VAL A 79 -4.76 -13.98 7.39
CA VAL A 79 -5.98 -13.70 6.62
C VAL A 79 -6.60 -14.99 6.10
N ARG A 80 -5.79 -15.93 5.60
CA ARG A 80 -6.26 -17.24 5.15
C ARG A 80 -6.90 -18.03 6.28
N SER A 81 -6.26 -18.11 7.44
CA SER A 81 -6.80 -18.80 8.60
C SER A 81 -8.15 -18.22 9.05
N ARG A 82 -8.28 -16.90 9.04
CA ARG A 82 -9.58 -16.25 9.36
C ARG A 82 -10.65 -16.59 8.33
N LEU A 83 -10.30 -16.61 7.04
CA LEU A 83 -11.22 -17.00 5.97
C LEU A 83 -11.67 -18.45 6.13
N ASP A 84 -10.72 -19.38 6.33
CA ASP A 84 -11.03 -20.80 6.55
C ASP A 84 -11.99 -21.00 7.76
N VAL A 85 -11.78 -20.26 8.86
CA VAL A 85 -12.67 -20.27 10.03
C VAL A 85 -14.05 -19.73 9.68
N ALA A 86 -14.14 -18.65 8.92
CA ALA A 86 -15.41 -18.05 8.50
C ALA A 86 -16.19 -18.99 7.58
N GLU A 87 -15.52 -19.61 6.60
CA GLU A 87 -16.13 -20.59 5.69
C GLU A 87 -16.67 -21.83 6.43
N ASN A 88 -15.88 -22.35 7.37
CA ASN A 88 -16.31 -23.50 8.20
C ASN A 88 -17.55 -23.15 9.04
N LYS A 89 -17.61 -21.96 9.64
CA LYS A 89 -18.79 -21.52 10.40
C LYS A 89 -20.01 -21.36 9.51
N LEU A 90 -19.86 -20.76 8.33
CA LEU A 90 -20.95 -20.60 7.37
C LEU A 90 -21.49 -21.97 6.90
N ASN A 91 -20.57 -22.90 6.58
CA ASN A 91 -20.95 -24.25 6.15
C ASN A 91 -21.67 -25.03 7.25
N ALA A 92 -21.17 -24.97 8.49
CA ALA A 92 -21.83 -25.61 9.64
C ALA A 92 -23.24 -25.03 9.86
N PHE A 93 -23.38 -23.70 9.75
CA PHE A 93 -24.70 -23.07 9.90
C PHE A 93 -25.70 -23.49 8.80
N ARG A 94 -25.22 -23.57 7.53
CA ARG A 94 -26.05 -24.04 6.41
C ARG A 94 -26.48 -25.48 6.53
N GLN A 95 -25.62 -26.34 7.09
CA GLN A 95 -25.98 -27.76 7.37
C GLN A 95 -27.00 -27.89 8.48
N ASP A 96 -26.93 -27.03 9.51
CA ASP A 96 -27.85 -27.08 10.65
C ASP A 96 -29.25 -26.51 10.32
N LYS A 97 -29.35 -25.56 9.41
CA LYS A 97 -30.59 -24.79 9.16
C LYS A 97 -31.25 -25.01 7.81
N ASP A 98 -30.94 -26.10 7.10
CA ASP A 98 -31.55 -26.41 5.78
C ASP A 98 -31.74 -25.14 4.92
N SER A 99 -30.69 -24.69 4.24
CA SER A 99 -30.64 -23.57 3.29
C SER A 99 -31.56 -22.39 3.61
N VAL A 100 -31.08 -21.45 4.43
CA VAL A 100 -31.77 -20.17 4.66
C VAL A 100 -31.63 -19.30 3.41
N ASP A 101 -32.71 -19.11 2.68
CA ASP A 101 -32.77 -18.20 1.56
C ASP A 101 -32.78 -16.75 2.08
N LEU A 102 -31.86 -15.93 1.63
CA LEU A 102 -31.79 -14.53 2.04
C LEU A 102 -32.79 -13.70 1.22
N PRO A 103 -33.73 -12.99 1.87
CA PRO A 103 -34.56 -12.01 1.17
C PRO A 103 -33.72 -10.97 0.42
N LEU A 104 -34.28 -10.46 -0.68
CA LEU A 104 -33.57 -9.47 -1.52
C LEU A 104 -33.04 -8.25 -0.72
N GLU A 105 -33.81 -7.81 0.26
CA GLU A 105 -33.40 -6.72 1.15
C GLU A 105 -32.19 -7.08 2.01
N ALA A 106 -32.17 -8.28 2.58
CA ALA A 106 -31.05 -8.77 3.39
C ALA A 106 -29.77 -8.92 2.52
N LYS A 107 -29.94 -9.39 1.28
CA LYS A 107 -28.84 -9.47 0.31
C LYS A 107 -28.29 -8.08 -0.05
N ALA A 108 -29.14 -7.10 -0.31
CA ALA A 108 -28.70 -5.73 -0.60
C ALA A 108 -27.94 -5.10 0.58
N VAL A 109 -28.35 -5.39 1.83
CA VAL A 109 -27.61 -4.94 3.03
C VAL A 109 -26.26 -5.65 3.11
N LEU A 110 -26.21 -6.95 2.85
CA LEU A 110 -24.95 -7.73 2.82
C LEU A 110 -23.98 -7.17 1.79
N ASP A 111 -24.39 -6.98 0.54
CA ASP A 111 -23.57 -6.46 -0.54
C ASP A 111 -23.00 -5.07 -0.17
N SER A 112 -23.82 -4.20 0.43
CA SER A 112 -23.40 -2.89 0.91
C SER A 112 -22.36 -2.99 2.04
N MET A 113 -22.53 -3.91 2.98
CA MET A 113 -21.60 -4.13 4.09
C MET A 113 -20.24 -4.65 3.60
N VAL A 114 -20.25 -5.61 2.67
CA VAL A 114 -19.03 -6.15 2.05
C VAL A 114 -18.27 -5.07 1.29
N ASN A 115 -18.97 -4.21 0.56
CA ASN A 115 -18.36 -3.08 -0.14
C ASN A 115 -17.72 -2.07 0.84
N ILE A 116 -18.40 -1.74 1.94
CA ILE A 116 -17.84 -0.86 2.98
C ILE A 116 -16.62 -1.49 3.63
N ASP A 117 -16.65 -2.78 3.95
CA ASP A 117 -15.52 -3.51 4.51
C ASP A 117 -14.31 -3.47 3.57
N ALA A 118 -14.52 -3.63 2.26
CA ALA A 118 -13.47 -3.52 1.25
C ALA A 118 -12.86 -2.11 1.21
N GLN A 119 -13.69 -1.06 1.23
CA GLN A 119 -13.21 0.33 1.25
C GLN A 119 -12.46 0.66 2.55
N LEU A 120 -12.92 0.18 3.70
CA LEU A 120 -12.22 0.36 4.98
C LEU A 120 -10.85 -0.34 4.99
N ASN A 121 -10.76 -1.54 4.40
CA ASN A 121 -9.49 -2.23 4.23
C ASN A 121 -8.53 -1.45 3.32
N GLU A 122 -9.02 -0.93 2.20
CA GLU A 122 -8.21 -0.08 1.31
C GLU A 122 -7.68 1.16 2.05
N LEU A 123 -8.52 1.82 2.84
CA LEU A 123 -8.09 2.96 3.65
C LEU A 123 -7.06 2.57 4.72
N THR A 124 -7.16 1.35 5.27
CA THR A 124 -6.17 0.84 6.24
C THR A 124 -4.79 0.67 5.60
N PHE A 125 -4.72 0.15 4.37
CA PHE A 125 -3.46 0.07 3.63
C PHE A 125 -2.91 1.47 3.29
N LYS A 126 -3.75 2.38 2.80
CA LYS A 126 -3.35 3.77 2.53
C LYS A 126 -2.87 4.49 3.79
N GLU A 127 -3.51 4.26 4.94
CA GLU A 127 -3.08 4.83 6.21
C GLU A 127 -1.69 4.32 6.61
N ALA A 128 -1.42 3.03 6.44
CA ALA A 128 -0.11 2.46 6.71
C ALA A 128 1.00 3.06 5.82
N GLU A 129 0.69 3.41 4.58
CA GLU A 129 1.61 4.08 3.66
C GLU A 129 1.87 5.54 4.08
N ILE A 130 0.81 6.33 4.24
CA ILE A 130 0.95 7.76 4.50
C ILE A 130 1.41 8.08 5.92
N SER A 131 1.15 7.21 6.90
CA SER A 131 1.61 7.39 8.28
C SER A 131 3.12 7.45 8.44
N LYS A 132 3.87 6.94 7.45
CA LYS A 132 5.34 7.02 7.40
C LYS A 132 5.84 8.37 6.86
N LEU A 133 5.01 9.06 6.09
CA LEU A 133 5.35 10.29 5.37
C LEU A 133 4.76 11.53 6.03
N TYR A 134 3.59 11.40 6.65
CA TYR A 134 2.82 12.52 7.16
C TYR A 134 2.37 12.31 8.61
N THR A 135 2.35 13.38 9.37
CA THR A 135 1.73 13.41 10.70
C THR A 135 0.20 13.46 10.59
N LYS A 136 -0.51 13.09 11.66
CA LYS A 136 -1.99 13.08 11.70
C LYS A 136 -2.66 14.45 11.44
N VAL A 137 -1.91 15.54 11.57
CA VAL A 137 -2.41 16.91 11.29
C VAL A 137 -2.29 17.30 9.83
N HIS A 138 -1.57 16.53 9.01
CA HIS A 138 -1.41 16.81 7.59
C HIS A 138 -2.76 16.69 6.86
N PRO A 139 -3.09 17.59 5.89
CA PRO A 139 -4.38 17.57 5.20
C PRO A 139 -4.74 16.22 4.57
N ALA A 140 -3.77 15.56 3.91
CA ALA A 140 -3.99 14.24 3.30
C ALA A 140 -4.37 13.16 4.34
N TYR A 141 -3.75 13.20 5.53
CA TYR A 141 -4.08 12.25 6.61
C TYR A 141 -5.47 12.54 7.19
N ARG A 142 -5.80 13.81 7.37
CA ARG A 142 -7.14 14.22 7.84
C ARG A 142 -8.25 13.78 6.89
N THR A 143 -8.08 14.02 5.59
CA THR A 143 -9.04 13.56 4.57
C THR A 143 -9.25 12.05 4.61
N LEU A 144 -8.19 11.26 4.84
CA LEU A 144 -8.31 9.81 4.98
C LEU A 144 -9.12 9.43 6.22
N LEU A 145 -8.86 10.08 7.37
CA LEU A 145 -9.60 9.83 8.61
C LEU A 145 -11.09 10.23 8.48
N GLU A 146 -11.39 11.33 7.79
CA GLU A 146 -12.77 11.77 7.53
C GLU A 146 -13.52 10.74 6.66
N LYS A 147 -12.88 10.22 5.61
CA LYS A 147 -13.45 9.13 4.79
C LYS A 147 -13.68 7.86 5.59
N ARG A 148 -12.73 7.48 6.44
CA ARG A 148 -12.86 6.32 7.33
C ARG A 148 -14.08 6.49 8.25
N GLN A 149 -14.20 7.64 8.90
CA GLN A 149 -15.32 7.92 9.80
C GLN A 149 -16.67 7.84 9.08
N ALA A 150 -16.78 8.42 7.89
CA ALA A 150 -18.02 8.35 7.09
C ALA A 150 -18.41 6.91 6.76
N LEU A 151 -17.45 6.04 6.39
CA LEU A 151 -17.70 4.63 6.13
C LEU A 151 -18.05 3.84 7.40
N GLU A 152 -17.43 4.15 8.53
CA GLU A 152 -17.77 3.53 9.82
C GLU A 152 -19.18 3.92 10.27
N ASP A 153 -19.61 5.16 10.08
CA ASP A 153 -20.96 5.63 10.36
C ASP A 153 -22.00 4.93 9.46
N GLU A 154 -21.69 4.75 8.18
CA GLU A 154 -22.54 4.02 7.26
C GLU A 154 -22.64 2.53 7.64
N LYS A 155 -21.51 1.91 7.99
CA LYS A 155 -21.46 0.55 8.51
C LYS A 155 -22.32 0.38 9.76
N ALA A 156 -22.30 1.35 10.67
CA ALA A 156 -23.13 1.33 11.88
C ALA A 156 -24.62 1.38 11.54
N LYS A 157 -25.04 2.17 10.55
CA LYS A 157 -26.44 2.21 10.06
C LYS A 157 -26.88 0.87 9.47
N LEU A 158 -26.02 0.24 8.65
CA LEU A 158 -26.31 -1.08 8.08
C LEU A 158 -26.38 -2.17 9.16
N ASN A 159 -25.51 -2.13 10.17
CA ASN A 159 -25.59 -3.01 11.33
C ASN A 159 -26.94 -2.87 12.08
N GLY A 160 -27.43 -1.63 12.21
CA GLY A 160 -28.77 -1.37 12.76
C GLY A 160 -29.87 -2.04 11.96
N ARG A 161 -29.78 -2.03 10.62
CA ARG A 161 -30.75 -2.75 9.76
C ARG A 161 -30.65 -4.26 9.93
N VAL A 162 -29.44 -4.81 10.04
CA VAL A 162 -29.25 -6.26 10.31
C VAL A 162 -29.85 -6.66 11.65
N THR A 163 -29.65 -5.87 12.71
CA THR A 163 -30.20 -6.18 14.05
C THR A 163 -31.74 -6.13 14.11
N ALA A 164 -32.38 -5.44 13.16
CA ALA A 164 -33.85 -5.45 13.02
C ALA A 164 -34.38 -6.67 12.30
N MET A 165 -33.51 -7.48 11.66
CA MET A 165 -33.94 -8.72 10.98
C MET A 165 -34.21 -9.86 11.97
N PRO A 166 -34.92 -10.93 11.54
CA PRO A 166 -35.05 -12.19 12.31
C PRO A 166 -33.68 -12.77 12.64
N LYS A 167 -33.50 -13.38 13.82
CA LYS A 167 -32.21 -13.90 14.30
C LYS A 167 -31.47 -14.81 13.31
N THR A 168 -32.23 -15.70 12.63
CA THR A 168 -31.64 -16.59 11.61
C THR A 168 -31.07 -15.82 10.42
N GLN A 169 -31.76 -14.74 9.98
CA GLN A 169 -31.27 -13.86 8.91
C GLN A 169 -30.10 -13.04 9.36
N GLN A 170 -30.08 -12.53 10.60
CA GLN A 170 -28.94 -11.84 11.16
C GLN A 170 -27.69 -12.70 11.10
N GLU A 171 -27.79 -13.95 11.53
CA GLU A 171 -26.65 -14.87 11.61
C GLU A 171 -26.15 -15.27 10.22
N ILE A 172 -27.00 -15.57 9.26
CA ILE A 172 -26.57 -15.91 7.90
C ILE A 172 -25.93 -14.68 7.19
N VAL A 173 -26.49 -13.48 7.38
CA VAL A 173 -25.91 -12.24 6.86
C VAL A 173 -24.51 -12.02 7.44
N ARG A 174 -24.35 -12.17 8.75
CA ARG A 174 -23.07 -12.02 9.44
C ARG A 174 -22.03 -13.02 8.93
N LEU A 175 -22.38 -14.29 8.90
CA LEU A 175 -21.45 -15.35 8.47
C LEU A 175 -21.07 -15.22 6.99
N THR A 176 -22.03 -14.89 6.12
CA THR A 176 -21.76 -14.69 4.70
C THR A 176 -20.88 -13.44 4.49
N ARG A 177 -21.14 -12.34 5.20
CA ARG A 177 -20.28 -11.15 5.18
C ARG A 177 -18.86 -11.48 5.59
N ASP A 178 -18.67 -12.24 6.66
CA ASP A 178 -17.32 -12.57 7.15
C ASP A 178 -16.53 -13.39 6.11
N VAL A 179 -17.20 -14.27 5.35
CA VAL A 179 -16.58 -14.99 4.22
C VAL A 179 -16.28 -14.06 3.05
N GLU A 180 -17.26 -13.31 2.56
CA GLU A 180 -17.11 -12.46 1.38
C GLU A 180 -16.09 -11.34 1.61
N SER A 181 -16.14 -10.68 2.77
CA SER A 181 -15.11 -9.68 3.15
C SER A 181 -13.73 -10.32 3.29
N GLY A 182 -13.64 -11.51 3.87
CA GLY A 182 -12.40 -12.27 3.97
C GLY A 182 -11.81 -12.62 2.60
N GLN A 183 -12.65 -13.06 1.67
CA GLN A 183 -12.24 -13.36 0.29
C GLN A 183 -11.75 -12.10 -0.43
N GLN A 184 -12.43 -10.97 -0.30
CA GLN A 184 -12.00 -9.70 -0.91
C GLN A 184 -10.65 -9.22 -0.39
N VAL A 185 -10.34 -9.46 0.89
CA VAL A 185 -9.03 -9.14 1.46
C VAL A 185 -7.96 -10.12 1.00
N TYR A 186 -8.29 -11.43 0.98
CA TYR A 186 -7.33 -12.48 0.66
C TYR A 186 -6.94 -12.52 -0.82
N MET A 187 -7.94 -12.42 -1.73
CA MET A 187 -7.73 -12.62 -3.17
C MET A 187 -6.63 -11.75 -3.81
N PRO A 188 -6.49 -10.44 -3.50
CA PRO A 188 -5.45 -9.60 -4.07
C PRO A 188 -4.06 -9.83 -3.44
N LEU A 189 -3.95 -10.42 -2.24
CA LEU A 189 -2.67 -10.52 -1.53
C LEU A 189 -1.62 -11.39 -2.24
N PRO A 190 -1.95 -12.59 -2.77
CA PRO A 190 -0.98 -13.39 -3.51
C PRO A 190 -0.46 -12.68 -4.76
N HIS A 191 -1.31 -11.91 -5.44
CA HIS A 191 -0.90 -11.13 -6.61
C HIS A 191 0.06 -10.01 -6.22
N LYS A 192 -0.24 -9.27 -5.15
CA LYS A 192 0.67 -8.26 -4.60
C LYS A 192 2.01 -8.86 -4.15
N GLU A 193 2.00 -10.04 -3.55
CA GLU A 193 3.23 -10.77 -3.20
C GLU A 193 4.08 -11.05 -4.43
N GLN A 194 3.45 -11.52 -5.51
CA GLN A 194 4.13 -11.81 -6.76
C GLN A 194 4.70 -10.53 -7.42
N GLU A 195 3.96 -9.45 -7.46
CA GLU A 195 4.42 -8.16 -7.95
C GLU A 195 5.65 -7.65 -7.17
N GLN A 196 5.63 -7.76 -5.85
CA GLN A 196 6.75 -7.35 -5.01
C GLN A 196 7.98 -8.25 -5.23
N LYS A 197 7.82 -9.56 -5.42
CA LYS A 197 8.91 -10.48 -5.77
C LYS A 197 9.54 -10.12 -7.11
N ILE A 198 8.74 -9.76 -8.11
CA ILE A 198 9.24 -9.32 -9.42
C ILE A 198 10.00 -8.00 -9.27
N THR A 199 9.49 -7.05 -8.50
CA THR A 199 10.14 -5.77 -8.24
C THR A 199 11.49 -5.97 -7.54
N GLU A 200 11.56 -6.81 -6.51
CA GLU A 200 12.80 -7.13 -5.81
C GLU A 200 13.82 -7.78 -6.76
N ALA A 201 13.39 -8.78 -7.54
CA ALA A 201 14.26 -9.46 -8.49
C ALA A 201 14.76 -8.55 -9.63
N SER A 202 13.92 -7.66 -10.15
CA SER A 202 14.30 -6.72 -11.22
C SER A 202 15.29 -5.66 -10.72
N THR A 203 15.15 -5.19 -9.48
CA THR A 203 16.08 -4.23 -8.88
C THR A 203 17.45 -4.85 -8.61
N VAL A 204 17.52 -6.13 -8.28
CA VAL A 204 18.80 -6.86 -8.08
C VAL A 204 19.47 -7.19 -9.43
N GLY A 205 18.69 -7.40 -10.50
CA GLY A 205 19.20 -7.72 -11.84
C GLY A 205 19.87 -6.53 -12.56
N ASP A 206 19.48 -5.30 -12.25
CA ASP A 206 20.03 -4.07 -12.86
C ASP A 206 21.42 -3.63 -12.30
N VAL A 207 21.97 -4.35 -11.32
CA VAL A 207 23.26 -4.07 -10.65
C VAL A 207 24.43 -4.85 -11.28
N ARG A 208 24.33 -5.32 -12.51
CA ARG A 208 25.43 -6.00 -13.22
C ARG A 208 26.07 -5.13 -14.28
#